data_5fb872a8b2460edfd82297631066c6f4
#
_entry.id   5fb872a8b2460edfd82297631066c6f4
#
_cell.length_a   1.000
_cell.length_b   1.000
_cell.length_c   1.000
_cell.angle_alpha   90.00
_cell.angle_beta   90.00
_cell.angle_gamma   90.00
#
_symmetry.space_group_name_H-M   'P 1'
#
loop_
_entity.id
_entity.type
_entity.pdbx_description
1 polymer ?
#
loop_
_entity_poly.entity_id
_entity_poly.type
_entity_poly.pdbx_seq_one_letter_code
_entity_poly.pdbx_strand_id
1 'polypeptide(L)'
;MELRRLGVRVILAGSLAGLAGGASVAAWAQAAATAPAVPASLSKLGTVKVVAGDGLTLTTDAGQSWTVHVVEGAKVLQLAVGSTDLKAAAVIRLSDIAVGDRVLATGKAADTAGSLNAVRVILMKSSDIAQMQAAQQADWKARGVGGIVSAVDAATGTITLTSGTKKIAVNTSAKTQYKRFSGDSVKYENAKPGSLVQIHAKDQLQVRGQKSEDGLTIQAEEVVSGSFLNLSGLLTGVDATAGTITLKDLATKKIYTVTVTGNSDQRKMPLEMATEFAKHSGGSGSGSGQTGAQGAGQAGAAAGGAAISGAAGASGAAGASGAAGQAGMGGRRAGGGDLSQMIGRLPTSTLAELKSGDAVMVVANEASAGSTTVTAITLLSGVEPILTANPKGGMDLSGWSMSSGPSGE
;
A
#
# COMPACT_ATOMS: atom_id res chain seq x y z
N MET A 1 -18.15 -0.56 -54.26
CA MET A 1 -19.20 0.46 -54.20
C MET A 1 -18.80 1.43 -53.10
N GLU A 2 -18.02 2.41 -53.53
CA GLU A 2 -18.30 3.87 -53.65
C GLU A 2 -18.61 4.54 -52.31
N LEU A 3 -17.66 5.29 -51.80
CA LEU A 3 -17.35 6.75 -51.94
C LEU A 3 -18.34 7.67 -51.20
N ARG A 4 -17.86 8.45 -50.25
CA ARG A 4 -17.77 9.92 -50.42
C ARG A 4 -17.07 10.64 -49.25
N ARG A 5 -15.98 11.27 -49.63
CA ARG A 5 -15.30 12.38 -48.96
C ARG A 5 -16.16 13.64 -49.08
N LEU A 6 -16.15 14.55 -48.12
CA LEU A 6 -16.22 15.97 -48.41
C LEU A 6 -15.46 16.77 -47.35
N GLY A 7 -14.41 17.39 -47.78
CA GLY A 7 -13.76 18.50 -47.09
C GLY A 7 -14.38 19.82 -47.56
N VAL A 8 -14.32 20.84 -46.70
CA VAL A 8 -14.51 22.24 -47.11
C VAL A 8 -13.43 23.07 -46.49
N ARG A 9 -12.51 23.53 -47.32
CA ARG A 9 -11.67 24.71 -47.11
C ARG A 9 -12.43 25.93 -47.62
N VAL A 10 -12.45 27.01 -46.84
CA VAL A 10 -12.77 28.33 -47.40
C VAL A 10 -11.67 29.30 -46.94
N ILE A 11 -10.88 29.69 -47.91
CA ILE A 11 -9.99 30.86 -47.91
C ILE A 11 -10.83 31.97 -48.61
N LEU A 12 -10.91 33.14 -48.01
CA LEU A 12 -11.18 34.35 -48.79
C LEU A 12 -10.39 35.54 -48.25
N ALA A 13 -9.42 35.92 -49.02
CA ALA A 13 -8.78 37.21 -48.97
C ALA A 13 -9.60 38.22 -49.80
N GLY A 14 -9.69 39.45 -49.35
CA GLY A 14 -10.31 40.52 -50.12
C GLY A 14 -10.01 41.89 -49.53
N SER A 15 -9.00 42.52 -50.06
CA SER A 15 -8.70 43.96 -49.90
C SER A 15 -9.74 44.81 -50.61
N LEU A 16 -10.13 45.95 -50.07
CA LEU A 16 -10.13 47.21 -50.83
C LEU A 16 -10.34 48.44 -49.94
N ALA A 17 -9.65 49.46 -50.29
CA ALA A 17 -9.54 50.79 -49.72
C ALA A 17 -10.82 51.67 -49.95
N GLY A 18 -10.95 52.71 -49.09
CA GLY A 18 -11.62 53.94 -49.56
C GLY A 18 -12.36 54.77 -48.51
N LEU A 19 -11.78 55.92 -48.26
CA LEU A 19 -12.40 57.22 -48.03
C LEU A 19 -12.84 57.68 -46.63
N ALA A 20 -12.22 58.77 -46.30
CA ALA A 20 -12.36 59.75 -45.25
C ALA A 20 -13.79 60.15 -44.89
N GLY A 21 -14.02 60.30 -43.60
CA GLY A 21 -15.18 60.95 -43.02
C GLY A 21 -14.97 61.14 -41.54
N GLY A 22 -14.60 62.33 -41.13
CA GLY A 22 -14.37 62.69 -39.73
C GLY A 22 -15.64 62.64 -38.92
N ALA A 23 -15.64 61.89 -37.85
CA ALA A 23 -16.54 62.07 -36.72
C ALA A 23 -15.76 61.79 -35.44
N SER A 24 -15.57 62.81 -34.67
CA SER A 24 -15.00 62.83 -33.34
C SER A 24 -15.85 61.94 -32.42
N VAL A 25 -15.49 60.70 -32.23
CA VAL A 25 -16.00 59.86 -31.15
C VAL A 25 -15.22 60.18 -29.88
N ALA A 26 -15.90 60.91 -29.01
CA ALA A 26 -15.45 61.06 -27.61
C ALA A 26 -15.17 59.67 -27.00
N ALA A 27 -13.92 59.37 -26.79
CA ALA A 27 -13.46 58.20 -26.05
C ALA A 27 -13.95 58.36 -24.60
N TRP A 28 -15.03 57.72 -24.28
CA TRP A 28 -15.39 57.48 -22.90
C TRP A 28 -14.42 56.40 -22.39
N ALA A 29 -13.33 56.83 -21.77
CA ALA A 29 -12.49 55.99 -20.98
C ALA A 29 -13.35 55.50 -19.77
N GLN A 30 -13.96 54.33 -19.95
CA GLN A 30 -14.52 53.57 -18.84
C GLN A 30 -13.36 53.18 -17.96
N ALA A 31 -13.16 53.95 -16.90
CA ALA A 31 -12.31 53.51 -15.77
C ALA A 31 -12.91 52.22 -15.27
N ALA A 32 -12.32 51.10 -15.61
CA ALA A 32 -12.62 49.83 -14.99
C ALA A 32 -12.28 50.02 -13.49
N ALA A 33 -13.35 50.21 -12.71
CA ALA A 33 -13.22 50.19 -11.27
C ALA A 33 -12.67 48.80 -10.91
N THR A 34 -11.39 48.80 -10.55
CA THR A 34 -10.74 47.60 -10.00
C THR A 34 -11.49 47.30 -8.71
N ALA A 35 -12.42 46.34 -8.76
CA ALA A 35 -13.06 45.82 -7.57
C ALA A 35 -11.92 45.40 -6.62
N PRO A 36 -11.97 45.78 -5.33
CA PRO A 36 -10.95 45.37 -4.39
C PRO A 36 -10.89 43.84 -4.42
N ALA A 37 -9.76 43.26 -4.79
CA ALA A 37 -9.52 41.83 -4.76
C ALA A 37 -9.77 41.39 -3.32
N VAL A 38 -10.86 40.64 -3.09
CA VAL A 38 -11.10 40.01 -1.79
C VAL A 38 -9.88 39.14 -1.53
N PRO A 39 -9.11 39.40 -0.48
CA PRO A 39 -7.88 38.62 -0.22
C PRO A 39 -8.25 37.16 -0.14
N ALA A 40 -7.74 36.36 -1.06
CA ALA A 40 -8.03 34.94 -1.14
C ALA A 40 -7.69 34.28 0.22
N SER A 41 -8.64 33.60 0.82
CA SER A 41 -8.40 32.85 2.04
C SER A 41 -7.41 31.73 1.74
N LEU A 42 -6.30 31.70 2.48
CA LEU A 42 -5.28 30.68 2.37
C LEU A 42 -5.52 29.59 3.41
N SER A 43 -5.47 28.32 2.99
CA SER A 43 -5.58 27.18 3.90
C SER A 43 -4.29 26.36 3.83
N LYS A 44 -3.73 26.05 5.01
CA LYS A 44 -2.54 25.21 5.14
C LYS A 44 -2.82 24.04 6.08
N LEU A 45 -2.63 22.83 5.56
CA LEU A 45 -2.70 21.60 6.33
C LEU A 45 -1.26 21.14 6.62
N GLY A 46 -0.99 20.77 7.87
CA GLY A 46 0.32 20.27 8.23
C GLY A 46 0.36 19.71 9.65
N THR A 47 1.52 19.20 10.01
CA THR A 47 1.83 18.68 11.34
C THR A 47 2.51 19.76 12.17
N VAL A 48 2.05 19.94 13.40
CA VAL A 48 2.59 20.90 14.35
C VAL A 48 4.00 20.50 14.77
N LYS A 49 4.96 21.37 14.61
CA LYS A 49 6.36 21.19 15.07
C LYS A 49 6.66 21.98 16.34
N VAL A 50 6.08 23.17 16.44
CA VAL A 50 6.26 24.05 17.60
C VAL A 50 4.93 24.75 17.90
N VAL A 51 4.61 24.86 19.17
CA VAL A 51 3.53 25.72 19.69
C VAL A 51 4.19 26.76 20.59
N ALA A 52 4.04 28.04 20.29
CA ALA A 52 4.65 29.11 21.05
C ALA A 52 3.70 30.34 21.10
N GLY A 53 3.37 30.77 22.32
CA GLY A 53 2.55 31.96 22.55
C GLY A 53 1.22 31.91 21.82
N ASP A 54 1.04 32.83 20.88
CA ASP A 54 -0.15 33.02 20.06
C ASP A 54 -0.06 32.35 18.68
N GLY A 55 0.98 31.51 18.46
CA GLY A 55 1.24 30.92 17.16
C GLY A 55 1.72 29.47 17.22
N LEU A 56 1.79 28.88 16.04
CA LEU A 56 2.30 27.51 15.84
C LEU A 56 3.06 27.42 14.53
N THR A 57 4.06 26.53 14.49
CA THR A 57 4.79 26.21 13.27
C THR A 57 4.30 24.87 12.75
N LEU A 58 3.87 24.85 11.49
CA LEU A 58 3.41 23.66 10.76
C LEU A 58 4.45 23.22 9.75
N THR A 59 4.62 21.92 9.60
CA THR A 59 5.25 21.33 8.42
C THR A 59 4.16 20.71 7.57
N THR A 60 3.99 21.22 6.34
CA THR A 60 3.02 20.68 5.37
C THR A 60 3.47 19.32 4.84
N ASP A 61 2.55 18.56 4.20
CA ASP A 61 2.87 17.27 3.59
C ASP A 61 3.90 17.39 2.44
N ALA A 62 4.06 18.60 1.86
CA ALA A 62 5.10 18.92 0.89
C ALA A 62 6.46 19.29 1.53
N GLY A 63 6.60 19.12 2.87
CA GLY A 63 7.83 19.43 3.60
C GLY A 63 8.08 20.94 3.86
N GLN A 64 7.16 21.81 3.48
CA GLN A 64 7.31 23.25 3.69
C GLN A 64 6.96 23.62 5.14
N SER A 65 7.77 24.48 5.75
CA SER A 65 7.49 25.05 7.07
C SER A 65 6.65 26.33 6.95
N TRP A 66 5.59 26.44 7.74
CA TRP A 66 4.71 27.59 7.82
C TRP A 66 4.55 28.06 9.25
N THR A 67 4.69 29.35 9.46
CA THR A 67 4.39 30.01 10.75
C THR A 67 2.96 30.49 10.72
N VAL A 68 2.14 30.04 11.66
CA VAL A 68 0.73 30.40 11.79
C VAL A 68 0.54 31.26 13.02
N HIS A 69 0.16 32.49 12.81
CA HIS A 69 -0.25 33.42 13.88
C HIS A 69 -1.76 33.32 14.06
N VAL A 70 -2.22 32.95 15.23
CA VAL A 70 -3.64 32.83 15.55
C VAL A 70 -4.12 34.20 16.03
N VAL A 71 -4.92 34.88 15.19
CA VAL A 71 -5.39 36.23 15.52
C VAL A 71 -6.38 36.19 16.65
N GLU A 72 -6.48 37.28 17.39
CA GLU A 72 -7.46 37.43 18.46
C GLU A 72 -8.89 37.21 17.94
N GLY A 73 -9.70 36.41 18.65
CA GLY A 73 -11.03 36.00 18.19
C GLY A 73 -11.06 34.86 17.15
N ALA A 74 -9.92 34.30 16.79
CA ALA A 74 -9.87 33.12 15.92
C ALA A 74 -10.57 31.92 16.58
N LYS A 75 -11.24 31.12 15.75
CA LYS A 75 -11.89 29.88 16.22
C LYS A 75 -10.90 28.74 16.17
N VAL A 76 -10.58 28.18 17.34
CA VAL A 76 -9.78 26.95 17.44
C VAL A 76 -10.75 25.80 17.74
N LEU A 77 -10.82 24.83 16.84
CA LEU A 77 -11.80 23.74 16.85
C LEU A 77 -11.09 22.41 16.84
N GLN A 78 -11.55 21.45 17.64
CA GLN A 78 -11.13 20.05 17.52
C GLN A 78 -12.19 19.29 16.76
N LEU A 79 -11.78 18.64 15.68
CA LEU A 79 -12.64 17.80 14.87
C LEU A 79 -12.33 16.33 15.16
N ALA A 80 -13.37 15.53 15.37
CA ALA A 80 -13.21 14.08 15.47
C ALA A 80 -12.66 13.53 14.13
N VAL A 81 -11.73 12.59 14.19
CA VAL A 81 -11.10 12.00 13.02
C VAL A 81 -12.17 11.32 12.15
N GLY A 82 -12.11 11.59 10.83
CA GLY A 82 -13.09 11.09 9.87
C GLY A 82 -14.39 11.90 9.78
N SER A 83 -14.60 12.89 10.66
CA SER A 83 -15.73 13.81 10.57
C SER A 83 -15.39 15.00 9.67
N THR A 84 -16.38 15.45 8.89
CA THR A 84 -16.31 16.70 8.12
C THR A 84 -17.27 17.75 8.64
N ASP A 85 -18.04 17.41 9.69
CA ASP A 85 -19.04 18.31 10.27
C ASP A 85 -18.41 19.28 11.27
N LEU A 86 -18.14 20.49 10.79
CA LEU A 86 -17.60 21.57 11.63
C LEU A 86 -18.57 22.07 12.70
N LYS A 87 -19.87 21.77 12.59
CA LYS A 87 -20.85 22.14 13.61
C LYS A 87 -20.74 21.27 14.87
N ALA A 88 -20.28 20.02 14.68
CA ALA A 88 -20.03 19.08 15.77
C ALA A 88 -18.62 19.23 16.37
N ALA A 89 -17.78 20.13 15.83
CA ALA A 89 -16.43 20.36 16.33
C ALA A 89 -16.45 21.05 17.70
N ALA A 90 -15.66 20.54 18.63
CA ALA A 90 -15.49 21.13 19.96
C ALA A 90 -14.61 22.40 19.88
N VAL A 91 -15.01 23.47 20.56
CA VAL A 91 -14.17 24.67 20.72
C VAL A 91 -13.10 24.35 21.76
N ILE A 92 -11.84 24.55 21.42
CA ILE A 92 -10.67 24.29 22.27
C ILE A 92 -9.78 25.53 22.35
N ARG A 93 -8.76 25.48 23.19
CA ARG A 93 -7.74 26.52 23.31
C ARG A 93 -6.53 26.17 22.46
N LEU A 94 -5.74 27.17 22.07
CA LEU A 94 -4.48 26.96 21.36
C LEU A 94 -3.50 26.08 22.16
N SER A 95 -3.52 26.21 23.49
CA SER A 95 -2.72 25.40 24.41
C SER A 95 -3.04 23.90 24.42
N ASP A 96 -4.19 23.51 23.87
CA ASP A 96 -4.61 22.10 23.80
C ASP A 96 -4.03 21.38 22.58
N ILE A 97 -3.36 22.14 21.69
CA ILE A 97 -2.64 21.64 20.52
C ILE A 97 -1.24 21.18 20.95
N ALA A 98 -0.89 19.95 20.62
CA ALA A 98 0.41 19.37 20.92
C ALA A 98 1.30 19.28 19.68
N VAL A 99 2.60 19.17 19.91
CA VAL A 99 3.56 18.83 18.84
C VAL A 99 3.22 17.43 18.29
N GLY A 100 3.19 17.30 16.96
CA GLY A 100 2.78 16.08 16.28
C GLY A 100 1.31 16.05 15.85
N ASP A 101 0.47 16.94 16.37
CA ASP A 101 -0.93 17.03 15.95
C ASP A 101 -1.05 17.55 14.50
N ARG A 102 -2.10 17.14 13.81
CA ARG A 102 -2.44 17.68 12.48
C ARG A 102 -3.39 18.86 12.61
N VAL A 103 -3.05 19.92 11.93
CA VAL A 103 -3.81 21.16 11.98
C VAL A 103 -4.07 21.69 10.58
N LEU A 104 -5.32 22.07 10.33
CA LEU A 104 -5.73 22.89 9.18
C LEU A 104 -5.91 24.33 9.64
N ALA A 105 -5.00 25.20 9.26
CA ALA A 105 -5.08 26.64 9.51
C ALA A 105 -5.64 27.37 8.28
N THR A 106 -6.67 28.18 8.48
CA THR A 106 -7.29 28.98 7.43
C THR A 106 -7.28 30.46 7.81
N GLY A 107 -6.82 31.31 6.90
CA GLY A 107 -6.69 32.74 7.18
C GLY A 107 -6.20 33.52 5.98
N LYS A 108 -5.47 34.59 6.22
CA LYS A 108 -4.86 35.44 5.21
C LYS A 108 -3.34 35.27 5.26
N ALA A 109 -2.68 35.37 4.11
CA ALA A 109 -1.23 35.43 4.10
C ALA A 109 -0.75 36.61 4.98
N ALA A 110 0.26 36.37 5.80
CA ALA A 110 0.93 37.44 6.54
C ALA A 110 1.97 38.12 5.64
N ASP A 111 2.51 39.23 6.08
CA ASP A 111 3.48 40.02 5.32
C ASP A 111 4.80 39.27 5.10
N THR A 112 5.09 38.31 5.95
CA THR A 112 6.29 37.47 5.84
C THR A 112 5.97 36.21 5.03
N ALA A 113 6.80 35.91 4.03
CA ALA A 113 6.68 34.69 3.24
C ALA A 113 6.73 33.44 4.12
N GLY A 114 5.83 32.49 3.87
CA GLY A 114 5.71 31.29 4.72
C GLY A 114 4.95 31.52 6.03
N SER A 115 4.25 32.64 6.17
CA SER A 115 3.46 32.97 7.35
C SER A 115 1.98 33.19 7.02
N LEU A 116 1.11 32.84 7.96
CA LEU A 116 -0.35 32.88 7.84
C LEU A 116 -0.97 33.49 9.10
N ASN A 117 -1.83 34.49 8.95
CA ASN A 117 -2.69 35.00 9.99
C ASN A 117 -4.00 34.22 10.00
N ALA A 118 -4.11 33.23 10.91
CA ALA A 118 -5.23 32.30 10.96
C ALA A 118 -6.42 32.87 11.72
N VAL A 119 -7.57 32.84 11.08
CA VAL A 119 -8.89 33.16 11.68
C VAL A 119 -9.63 31.92 12.14
N ARG A 120 -9.18 30.75 11.66
CA ARG A 120 -9.69 29.43 12.05
C ARG A 120 -8.55 28.42 12.06
N VAL A 121 -8.53 27.61 13.12
CA VAL A 121 -7.60 26.51 13.30
C VAL A 121 -8.44 25.26 13.62
N ILE A 122 -8.29 24.20 12.85
CA ILE A 122 -8.97 22.92 13.05
C ILE A 122 -7.92 21.91 13.44
N LEU A 123 -8.04 21.37 14.63
CA LEU A 123 -7.18 20.34 15.20
C LEU A 123 -7.74 18.96 14.93
N MET A 124 -6.89 18.05 14.50
CA MET A 124 -7.07 16.60 14.53
C MET A 124 -5.95 16.01 15.38
N LYS A 125 -6.28 15.47 16.55
CA LYS A 125 -5.25 14.91 17.46
C LYS A 125 -4.54 13.73 16.84
N SER A 126 -3.24 13.72 16.95
CA SER A 126 -2.39 12.61 16.48
C SER A 126 -2.74 11.28 17.15
N SER A 127 -3.09 11.31 18.46
CA SER A 127 -3.57 10.15 19.20
C SER A 127 -4.84 9.55 18.61
N ASP A 128 -5.80 10.40 18.22
CA ASP A 128 -7.08 9.94 17.67
C ASP A 128 -6.89 9.36 16.26
N ILE A 129 -6.01 9.97 15.47
CA ILE A 129 -5.60 9.45 14.16
C ILE A 129 -4.96 8.07 14.32
N ALA A 130 -3.99 7.93 15.25
CA ALA A 130 -3.32 6.66 15.50
C ALA A 130 -4.29 5.57 16.00
N GLN A 131 -5.24 5.93 16.88
CA GLN A 131 -6.28 5.00 17.34
C GLN A 131 -7.18 4.54 16.20
N MET A 132 -7.62 5.47 15.36
CA MET A 132 -8.46 5.13 14.20
C MET A 132 -7.70 4.20 13.23
N GLN A 133 -6.45 4.50 12.94
CA GLN A 133 -5.60 3.65 12.08
C GLN A 133 -5.40 2.27 12.69
N ALA A 134 -5.11 2.19 13.99
CA ALA A 134 -4.97 0.92 14.70
C ALA A 134 -6.27 0.11 14.67
N ALA A 135 -7.42 0.75 14.87
CA ALA A 135 -8.73 0.10 14.77
C ALA A 135 -9.02 -0.41 13.35
N GLN A 136 -8.70 0.38 12.32
CA GLN A 136 -8.84 -0.03 10.92
C GLN A 136 -7.93 -1.22 10.60
N GLN A 137 -6.67 -1.20 11.04
CA GLN A 137 -5.75 -2.33 10.84
C GLN A 137 -6.25 -3.59 11.55
N ALA A 138 -6.73 -3.46 12.79
CA ALA A 138 -7.30 -4.58 13.53
C ALA A 138 -8.53 -5.16 12.82
N ASP A 139 -9.39 -4.30 12.28
CA ASP A 139 -10.57 -4.70 11.51
C ASP A 139 -10.20 -5.42 10.20
N TRP A 140 -9.23 -4.88 9.44
CA TRP A 140 -8.70 -5.55 8.26
C TRP A 140 -8.07 -6.90 8.59
N LYS A 141 -7.33 -6.99 9.70
CA LYS A 141 -6.71 -8.25 10.15
C LYS A 141 -7.76 -9.30 10.54
N ALA A 142 -8.84 -8.89 11.18
CA ALA A 142 -9.90 -9.78 11.62
C ALA A 142 -10.83 -10.21 10.49
N ARG A 143 -11.31 -9.25 9.69
CA ARG A 143 -12.34 -9.43 8.69
C ARG A 143 -11.84 -9.47 7.25
N GLY A 144 -10.56 -9.13 7.04
CA GLY A 144 -9.94 -9.12 5.73
C GLY A 144 -9.64 -10.52 5.19
N VAL A 145 -9.68 -10.66 3.87
CA VAL A 145 -9.21 -11.82 3.12
C VAL A 145 -8.48 -11.31 1.89
N GLY A 146 -7.30 -11.86 1.63
CA GLY A 146 -6.52 -11.56 0.44
C GLY A 146 -6.35 -12.79 -0.47
N GLY A 147 -6.19 -12.56 -1.76
CA GLY A 147 -5.91 -13.62 -2.71
C GLY A 147 -5.88 -13.15 -4.16
N ILE A 148 -5.85 -14.10 -5.08
CA ILE A 148 -5.83 -13.86 -6.52
C ILE A 148 -7.21 -14.12 -7.11
N VAL A 149 -7.69 -13.21 -7.94
CA VAL A 149 -8.95 -13.34 -8.66
C VAL A 149 -8.84 -14.48 -9.67
N SER A 150 -9.69 -15.49 -9.54
CA SER A 150 -9.81 -16.56 -10.50
C SER A 150 -10.93 -16.36 -11.51
N ALA A 151 -12.02 -15.70 -11.11
CA ALA A 151 -13.12 -15.35 -11.99
C ALA A 151 -13.89 -14.13 -11.44
N VAL A 152 -14.52 -13.37 -12.33
CA VAL A 152 -15.43 -12.27 -12.01
C VAL A 152 -16.73 -12.48 -12.77
N ASP A 153 -17.84 -12.53 -12.06
CA ASP A 153 -19.17 -12.52 -12.64
C ASP A 153 -19.81 -11.15 -12.41
N ALA A 154 -19.77 -10.32 -13.44
CA ALA A 154 -20.30 -8.96 -13.37
C ALA A 154 -21.83 -8.92 -13.29
N ALA A 155 -22.54 -9.99 -13.72
CA ALA A 155 -23.99 -10.04 -13.68
C ALA A 155 -24.53 -10.26 -12.27
N THR A 156 -23.85 -11.11 -11.51
CA THR A 156 -24.21 -11.41 -10.10
C THR A 156 -23.44 -10.56 -9.10
N GLY A 157 -22.38 -9.84 -9.54
CA GLY A 157 -21.50 -9.10 -8.65
C GLY A 157 -20.61 -10.02 -7.81
N THR A 158 -20.37 -11.26 -8.26
CA THR A 158 -19.58 -12.24 -7.51
C THR A 158 -18.16 -12.34 -8.06
N ILE A 159 -17.17 -12.29 -7.17
CA ILE A 159 -15.76 -12.49 -7.51
C ILE A 159 -15.31 -13.78 -6.85
N THR A 160 -14.72 -14.69 -7.61
CA THR A 160 -14.09 -15.89 -7.06
C THR A 160 -12.61 -15.59 -6.78
N LEU A 161 -12.22 -15.69 -5.52
CA LEU A 161 -10.89 -15.44 -5.02
C LEU A 161 -10.21 -16.75 -4.64
N THR A 162 -8.97 -16.93 -5.08
CA THR A 162 -8.12 -18.03 -4.62
C THR A 162 -7.17 -17.51 -3.54
N SER A 163 -7.29 -18.03 -2.33
CA SER A 163 -6.44 -17.70 -1.18
C SER A 163 -5.76 -18.96 -0.66
N GLY A 164 -4.50 -19.15 -0.99
CA GLY A 164 -3.80 -20.42 -0.79
C GLY A 164 -4.49 -21.56 -1.55
N THR A 165 -4.95 -22.58 -0.83
CA THR A 165 -5.67 -23.75 -1.40
C THR A 165 -7.19 -23.56 -1.44
N LYS A 166 -7.71 -22.47 -0.87
CA LYS A 166 -9.14 -22.21 -0.74
C LYS A 166 -9.66 -21.31 -1.85
N LYS A 167 -10.85 -21.65 -2.35
CA LYS A 167 -11.64 -20.74 -3.21
C LYS A 167 -12.69 -20.06 -2.34
N ILE A 168 -12.74 -18.74 -2.41
CA ILE A 168 -13.64 -17.91 -1.62
C ILE A 168 -14.53 -17.11 -2.57
N ALA A 169 -15.84 -17.19 -2.36
CA ALA A 169 -16.82 -16.39 -3.09
C ALA A 169 -16.98 -15.04 -2.41
N VAL A 170 -16.66 -13.98 -3.13
CA VAL A 170 -16.81 -12.59 -2.68
C VAL A 170 -18.07 -12.02 -3.32
N ASN A 171 -19.11 -11.84 -2.51
CA ASN A 171 -20.36 -11.24 -2.96
C ASN A 171 -20.30 -9.73 -2.75
N THR A 172 -20.52 -8.98 -3.79
CA THR A 172 -20.53 -7.52 -3.75
C THR A 172 -21.96 -6.98 -3.84
N SER A 173 -22.16 -5.75 -3.44
CA SER A 173 -23.45 -5.08 -3.46
C SER A 173 -23.29 -3.62 -3.92
N ALA A 174 -24.38 -2.91 -4.11
CA ALA A 174 -24.36 -1.47 -4.41
C ALA A 174 -23.69 -0.62 -3.30
N LYS A 175 -23.55 -1.16 -2.10
CA LYS A 175 -22.88 -0.49 -0.96
C LYS A 175 -21.39 -0.81 -0.88
N THR A 176 -20.90 -1.78 -1.66
CA THR A 176 -19.49 -2.18 -1.65
C THR A 176 -18.63 -1.03 -2.19
N GLN A 177 -17.63 -0.65 -1.41
CA GLN A 177 -16.65 0.36 -1.82
C GLN A 177 -15.51 -0.33 -2.57
N TYR A 178 -15.19 0.19 -3.75
CA TYR A 178 -14.10 -0.33 -4.56
C TYR A 178 -12.96 0.67 -4.58
N LYS A 179 -11.75 0.16 -4.37
CA LYS A 179 -10.52 0.89 -4.56
C LYS A 179 -9.58 0.11 -5.46
N ARG A 180 -8.73 0.82 -6.17
CA ARG A 180 -7.68 0.22 -7.00
C ARG A 180 -6.35 0.90 -6.73
N PHE A 181 -5.31 0.11 -6.53
CA PHE A 181 -3.96 0.65 -6.39
C PHE A 181 -3.54 1.34 -7.68
N SER A 182 -2.92 2.51 -7.56
CA SER A 182 -2.31 3.20 -8.69
C SER A 182 -0.92 2.63 -8.96
N GLY A 183 -0.47 2.79 -10.21
CA GLY A 183 0.64 2.10 -10.83
C GLY A 183 1.99 2.06 -10.12
N ASP A 184 2.21 2.89 -9.11
CA ASP A 184 3.50 3.07 -8.45
C ASP A 184 3.44 2.87 -6.92
N SER A 185 2.29 2.48 -6.37
CA SER A 185 2.12 2.35 -4.92
C SER A 185 1.12 1.25 -4.55
N VAL A 186 1.45 0.49 -3.51
CA VAL A 186 0.54 -0.43 -2.81
C VAL A 186 0.09 0.11 -1.46
N LYS A 187 0.38 1.37 -1.16
CA LYS A 187 -0.13 2.01 0.04
C LYS A 187 -1.63 2.25 -0.11
N TYR A 188 -2.38 1.82 0.89
CA TYR A 188 -3.85 1.92 0.89
C TYR A 188 -4.34 3.37 0.71
N GLU A 189 -3.61 4.33 1.26
CA GLU A 189 -3.90 5.77 1.18
C GLU A 189 -3.81 6.30 -0.27
N ASN A 190 -3.00 5.65 -1.11
CA ASN A 190 -2.79 6.02 -2.51
C ASN A 190 -3.77 5.30 -3.45
N ALA A 191 -4.57 4.36 -2.92
CA ALA A 191 -5.56 3.66 -3.72
C ALA A 191 -6.68 4.61 -4.15
N LYS A 192 -6.98 4.60 -5.43
CA LYS A 192 -8.02 5.45 -6.05
C LYS A 192 -9.37 4.75 -6.03
N PRO A 193 -10.49 5.49 -6.04
CA PRO A 193 -11.80 4.88 -6.27
C PRO A 193 -11.79 4.02 -7.52
N GLY A 194 -12.35 2.83 -7.42
CA GLY A 194 -12.42 1.84 -8.49
C GLY A 194 -13.85 1.34 -8.72
N SER A 195 -13.98 0.28 -9.51
CA SER A 195 -15.26 -0.36 -9.80
C SER A 195 -15.05 -1.85 -10.08
N LEU A 196 -16.14 -2.64 -10.01
CA LEU A 196 -16.12 -4.07 -10.30
C LEU A 196 -15.62 -4.39 -11.71
N VAL A 197 -15.97 -3.56 -12.70
CA VAL A 197 -15.56 -3.75 -14.11
C VAL A 197 -14.04 -3.65 -14.34
N GLN A 198 -13.32 -3.04 -13.41
CA GLN A 198 -11.87 -2.91 -13.48
C GLN A 198 -11.12 -4.11 -12.89
N ILE A 199 -11.85 -5.05 -12.29
CA ILE A 199 -11.26 -6.24 -11.66
C ILE A 199 -11.24 -7.36 -12.69
N HIS A 200 -10.07 -7.93 -12.92
CA HIS A 200 -9.85 -8.98 -13.91
C HIS A 200 -9.31 -10.24 -13.25
N ALA A 201 -9.44 -11.37 -13.94
CA ALA A 201 -8.76 -12.60 -13.54
C ALA A 201 -7.24 -12.36 -13.46
N LYS A 202 -6.60 -12.91 -12.43
CA LYS A 202 -5.20 -12.74 -12.01
C LYS A 202 -4.89 -11.43 -11.26
N ASP A 203 -5.85 -10.50 -11.12
CA ASP A 203 -5.67 -9.38 -10.20
C ASP A 203 -5.50 -9.90 -8.77
N GLN A 204 -4.73 -9.20 -7.98
CA GLN A 204 -4.69 -9.40 -6.55
C GLN A 204 -5.81 -8.59 -5.92
N LEU A 205 -6.48 -9.20 -4.95
CA LEU A 205 -7.61 -8.61 -4.27
C LEU A 205 -7.44 -8.73 -2.76
N GLN A 206 -7.74 -7.64 -2.07
CA GLN A 206 -8.03 -7.65 -0.64
C GLN A 206 -9.49 -7.25 -0.45
N VAL A 207 -10.18 -8.03 0.35
CA VAL A 207 -11.60 -7.83 0.63
C VAL A 207 -11.81 -7.77 2.12
N ARG A 208 -12.52 -6.76 2.58
CA ARG A 208 -12.99 -6.65 3.95
C ARG A 208 -14.50 -6.76 3.97
N GLY A 209 -15.02 -7.56 4.89
CA GLY A 209 -16.45 -7.76 4.97
C GLY A 209 -16.83 -8.83 6.00
N GLN A 210 -18.08 -9.27 5.92
CA GLN A 210 -18.61 -10.28 6.79
C GLN A 210 -18.38 -11.67 6.18
N LYS A 211 -17.62 -12.52 6.87
CA LYS A 211 -17.31 -13.89 6.46
C LYS A 211 -18.43 -14.82 6.91
N SER A 212 -18.73 -15.83 6.10
CA SER A 212 -19.52 -16.98 6.51
C SER A 212 -18.78 -17.83 7.56
N GLU A 213 -19.50 -18.67 8.29
CA GLU A 213 -18.92 -19.53 9.32
C GLU A 213 -17.87 -20.51 8.77
N ASP A 214 -18.06 -21.01 7.56
CA ASP A 214 -17.12 -21.88 6.85
C ASP A 214 -15.91 -21.12 6.25
N GLY A 215 -15.97 -19.76 6.23
CA GLY A 215 -14.95 -18.90 5.66
C GLY A 215 -14.81 -18.98 4.13
N LEU A 216 -15.78 -19.61 3.44
CA LEU A 216 -15.76 -19.77 1.98
C LEU A 216 -16.54 -18.69 1.23
N THR A 217 -17.30 -17.87 1.96
CA THR A 217 -18.05 -16.75 1.40
C THR A 217 -17.77 -15.48 2.21
N ILE A 218 -17.69 -14.35 1.54
CA ILE A 218 -17.58 -13.04 2.18
C ILE A 218 -18.55 -12.04 1.53
N GLN A 219 -19.33 -11.35 2.35
CA GLN A 219 -20.13 -10.20 1.92
C GLN A 219 -19.23 -8.98 1.99
N ALA A 220 -18.83 -8.47 0.83
CA ALA A 220 -17.83 -7.40 0.72
C ALA A 220 -18.39 -6.04 1.09
N GLU A 221 -17.77 -5.40 2.05
CA GLU A 221 -17.97 -3.98 2.39
C GLU A 221 -16.98 -3.12 1.61
N GLU A 222 -15.73 -3.58 1.51
CA GLU A 222 -14.67 -2.90 0.81
C GLU A 222 -13.80 -3.89 0.03
N VAL A 223 -13.49 -3.52 -1.21
CA VAL A 223 -12.66 -4.30 -2.12
C VAL A 223 -11.51 -3.40 -2.61
N VAL A 224 -10.29 -3.85 -2.39
CA VAL A 224 -9.09 -3.18 -2.91
C VAL A 224 -8.42 -4.11 -3.91
N SER A 225 -8.25 -3.65 -5.14
CA SER A 225 -7.69 -4.45 -6.24
C SER A 225 -6.41 -3.86 -6.80
N GLY A 226 -5.59 -4.70 -7.41
CA GLY A 226 -4.41 -4.28 -8.16
C GLY A 226 -3.94 -5.37 -9.11
N SER A 227 -3.43 -4.98 -10.27
CA SER A 227 -2.76 -5.87 -11.21
C SER A 227 -1.27 -5.81 -10.94
N PHE A 228 -0.72 -6.88 -10.37
CA PHE A 228 0.70 -6.95 -10.03
C PHE A 228 1.36 -8.10 -10.75
N LEU A 229 2.56 -7.84 -11.24
CA LEU A 229 3.42 -8.81 -11.88
C LEU A 229 4.57 -9.14 -10.94
N ASN A 230 4.72 -10.41 -10.63
CA ASN A 230 5.86 -10.90 -9.86
C ASN A 230 6.94 -11.36 -10.83
N LEU A 231 8.06 -10.66 -10.85
CA LEU A 231 9.22 -10.95 -11.68
C LEU A 231 10.35 -11.45 -10.79
N SER A 232 11.04 -12.47 -11.25
CA SER A 232 12.23 -12.97 -10.59
C SER A 232 13.28 -13.33 -11.62
N GLY A 233 14.48 -12.78 -11.50
CA GLY A 233 15.47 -13.00 -12.53
C GLY A 233 16.80 -12.32 -12.27
N LEU A 234 17.59 -12.27 -13.33
CA LEU A 234 18.91 -11.66 -13.33
C LEU A 234 18.85 -10.29 -14.02
N LEU A 235 19.51 -9.33 -13.43
CA LEU A 235 19.70 -8.02 -14.04
C LEU A 235 20.63 -8.13 -15.25
N THR A 236 20.21 -7.62 -16.39
CA THR A 236 21.01 -7.49 -17.60
C THR A 236 21.52 -6.07 -17.81
N GLY A 237 20.95 -5.08 -17.12
CA GLY A 237 21.37 -3.70 -17.15
C GLY A 237 20.82 -2.93 -15.95
N VAL A 238 21.56 -1.93 -15.49
CA VAL A 238 21.17 -1.01 -14.43
C VAL A 238 21.54 0.40 -14.88
N ASP A 239 20.57 1.30 -14.88
CA ASP A 239 20.76 2.73 -15.10
C ASP A 239 20.23 3.48 -13.87
N ALA A 240 21.13 3.74 -12.93
CA ALA A 240 20.79 4.45 -11.69
C ALA A 240 20.41 5.93 -11.94
N THR A 241 20.87 6.53 -13.05
CA THR A 241 20.56 7.91 -13.40
C THR A 241 19.16 8.04 -13.96
N ALA A 242 18.77 7.11 -14.84
CA ALA A 242 17.42 7.05 -15.40
C ALA A 242 16.42 6.40 -14.43
N GLY A 243 16.87 5.81 -13.31
CA GLY A 243 16.02 5.08 -12.39
C GLY A 243 15.43 3.81 -13.00
N THR A 244 16.16 3.13 -13.89
CA THR A 244 15.66 1.94 -14.61
C THR A 244 16.60 0.75 -14.47
N ILE A 245 16.01 -0.46 -14.44
CA ILE A 245 16.74 -1.72 -14.52
C ILE A 245 16.15 -2.56 -15.64
N THR A 246 17.01 -3.37 -16.27
CA THR A 246 16.59 -4.37 -17.25
C THR A 246 16.73 -5.75 -16.61
N LEU A 247 15.62 -6.47 -16.52
CA LEU A 247 15.51 -7.76 -15.87
C LEU A 247 15.16 -8.85 -16.88
N LYS A 248 15.92 -9.94 -16.90
CA LYS A 248 15.54 -11.16 -17.61
C LYS A 248 14.82 -12.09 -16.65
N ASP A 249 13.49 -12.19 -16.80
CA ASP A 249 12.66 -13.03 -15.94
C ASP A 249 12.94 -14.52 -16.16
N LEU A 250 13.12 -15.26 -15.07
CA LEU A 250 13.45 -16.69 -15.11
C LEU A 250 12.26 -17.57 -15.50
N ALA A 251 11.05 -17.15 -15.16
CA ALA A 251 9.84 -17.93 -15.45
C ALA A 251 9.43 -17.82 -16.92
N THR A 252 9.32 -16.60 -17.44
CA THR A 252 8.84 -16.33 -18.80
C THR A 252 9.94 -16.19 -19.83
N LYS A 253 11.21 -16.06 -19.41
CA LYS A 253 12.39 -15.77 -20.23
C LYS A 253 12.33 -14.42 -20.96
N LYS A 254 11.32 -13.60 -20.68
CA LYS A 254 11.15 -12.27 -21.27
C LYS A 254 12.07 -11.27 -20.59
N ILE A 255 12.40 -10.23 -21.32
CA ILE A 255 13.16 -9.09 -20.81
C ILE A 255 12.16 -7.98 -20.46
N TYR A 256 12.26 -7.49 -19.25
CA TYR A 256 11.43 -6.38 -18.74
C TYR A 256 12.31 -5.17 -18.46
N THR A 257 11.81 -4.01 -18.84
CA THR A 257 12.36 -2.72 -18.39
C THR A 257 11.54 -2.27 -17.18
N VAL A 258 12.18 -2.22 -16.03
CA VAL A 258 11.54 -1.89 -14.76
C VAL A 258 11.96 -0.49 -14.35
N THR A 259 11.00 0.42 -14.26
CA THR A 259 11.20 1.77 -13.73
C THR A 259 11.09 1.73 -12.20
N VAL A 260 12.10 2.22 -11.52
CA VAL A 260 12.14 2.35 -10.06
C VAL A 260 11.93 3.81 -9.71
N THR A 261 10.92 4.10 -8.93
CA THR A 261 10.53 5.47 -8.53
C THR A 261 10.88 5.73 -7.06
N GLY A 262 10.75 6.97 -6.61
CA GLY A 262 10.89 7.32 -5.19
C GLY A 262 9.88 6.62 -4.27
N ASN A 263 8.80 6.08 -4.83
CA ASN A 263 7.78 5.32 -4.10
C ASN A 263 8.07 3.82 -4.06
N SER A 264 9.06 3.34 -4.83
CA SER A 264 9.45 1.92 -4.86
C SER A 264 10.21 1.55 -3.58
N ASP A 265 9.76 0.51 -2.89
CA ASP A 265 10.45 -0.01 -1.71
C ASP A 265 11.60 -0.92 -2.14
N GLN A 266 12.83 -0.44 -1.97
CA GLN A 266 14.05 -1.15 -2.35
C GLN A 266 14.70 -1.76 -1.10
N ARG A 267 14.82 -3.09 -1.08
CA ARG A 267 15.37 -3.85 0.04
C ARG A 267 16.46 -4.81 -0.42
N LYS A 268 17.35 -5.10 0.51
CA LYS A 268 18.41 -6.09 0.31
C LYS A 268 18.29 -7.21 1.33
N MET A 269 18.24 -8.44 0.85
CA MET A 269 18.22 -9.61 1.72
C MET A 269 19.66 -9.98 2.10
N PRO A 270 19.99 -10.08 3.40
CA PRO A 270 21.27 -10.62 3.85
C PRO A 270 21.47 -12.06 3.36
N LEU A 271 22.68 -12.39 2.93
CA LEU A 271 23.01 -13.70 2.35
C LEU A 271 22.62 -14.88 3.25
N GLU A 272 22.81 -14.72 4.56
CA GLU A 272 22.46 -15.74 5.55
C GLU A 272 20.96 -16.03 5.52
N MET A 273 20.13 -14.97 5.52
CA MET A 273 18.67 -15.10 5.44
C MET A 273 18.23 -15.71 4.11
N ALA A 274 18.82 -15.29 3.00
CA ALA A 274 18.51 -15.83 1.67
C ALA A 274 18.85 -17.33 1.60
N THR A 275 19.96 -17.74 2.21
CA THR A 275 20.40 -19.15 2.25
C THR A 275 19.47 -20.00 3.12
N GLU A 276 19.08 -19.51 4.30
CA GLU A 276 18.12 -20.20 5.16
C GLU A 276 16.75 -20.32 4.48
N PHE A 277 16.31 -19.27 3.80
CA PHE A 277 15.05 -19.28 3.05
C PHE A 277 15.09 -20.28 1.88
N ALA A 278 16.21 -20.35 1.18
CA ALA A 278 16.43 -21.30 0.09
C ALA A 278 16.32 -22.77 0.55
N LYS A 279 16.88 -23.09 1.72
CA LYS A 279 16.79 -24.45 2.32
C LYS A 279 15.33 -24.85 2.61
N HIS A 280 14.51 -23.92 3.08
CA HIS A 280 13.11 -24.19 3.41
C HIS A 280 12.20 -24.20 2.16
N SER A 281 12.54 -23.45 1.12
CA SER A 281 11.76 -23.35 -0.12
C SER A 281 12.02 -24.52 -1.08
N GLY A 282 13.19 -25.14 -1.03
CA GLY A 282 13.55 -26.30 -1.86
C GLY A 282 12.90 -27.62 -1.45
N GLY A 283 12.27 -27.67 -0.25
CA GLY A 283 11.72 -28.91 0.32
C GLY A 283 10.24 -29.18 0.05
N SER A 284 9.51 -28.33 -0.66
CA SER A 284 8.06 -28.50 -0.87
C SER A 284 7.66 -29.24 -2.14
N GLY A 285 8.57 -29.88 -2.82
CA GLY A 285 8.28 -30.56 -4.10
C GLY A 285 8.90 -31.94 -4.28
N SER A 286 8.80 -32.84 -3.29
CA SER A 286 8.91 -34.30 -3.53
C SER A 286 8.93 -35.03 -2.17
N GLY A 287 7.81 -35.48 -1.75
CA GLY A 287 7.67 -36.34 -0.59
C GLY A 287 6.43 -37.23 -0.71
N SER A 288 6.24 -37.84 -1.87
CA SER A 288 5.34 -38.98 -1.98
C SER A 288 6.11 -40.14 -2.64
N GLY A 289 6.43 -41.17 -1.82
CA GLY A 289 6.69 -42.49 -2.30
C GLY A 289 8.15 -42.90 -2.38
N GLN A 290 8.69 -43.42 -1.30
CA GLN A 290 9.59 -44.56 -1.40
C GLN A 290 9.39 -45.45 -0.18
N THR A 291 8.40 -46.33 -0.26
CA THR A 291 8.45 -47.63 0.36
C THR A 291 9.44 -48.49 -0.40
N GLY A 292 10.49 -48.92 0.25
CA GLY A 292 11.52 -49.78 -0.30
C GLY A 292 12.22 -50.47 0.84
N ALA A 293 11.69 -51.46 1.28
CA ALA A 293 12.04 -52.86 1.45
C ALA A 293 13.51 -53.19 1.75
N GLN A 294 13.63 -54.03 2.77
CA GLN A 294 14.61 -55.08 2.98
C GLN A 294 15.87 -54.80 3.79
N GLY A 295 15.82 -55.45 4.93
CA GLY A 295 16.97 -55.81 5.75
C GLY A 295 16.54 -56.77 6.86
N ALA A 296 16.50 -58.07 6.52
CA ALA A 296 16.26 -59.15 7.44
C ALA A 296 17.32 -59.29 8.53
N GLY A 297 16.92 -59.72 9.69
CA GLY A 297 17.88 -60.25 10.68
C GLY A 297 17.42 -60.24 12.11
N GLN A 298 16.80 -61.26 12.50
CA GLN A 298 17.05 -62.22 13.60
C GLN A 298 16.36 -61.99 14.95
N ALA A 299 15.65 -63.02 15.22
CA ALA A 299 14.99 -63.57 16.42
C ALA A 299 15.57 -63.27 17.79
N GLY A 300 14.71 -63.18 18.76
CA GLY A 300 15.02 -63.31 20.17
C GLY A 300 13.76 -63.23 21.03
N ALA A 301 13.35 -64.39 21.50
CA ALA A 301 12.12 -64.74 22.20
C ALA A 301 12.00 -64.21 23.64
N ALA A 302 10.78 -64.31 24.11
CA ALA A 302 10.29 -64.62 25.44
C ALA A 302 9.83 -63.50 26.35
N ALA A 303 8.57 -63.44 26.51
CA ALA A 303 7.78 -63.90 27.69
C ALA A 303 7.61 -62.91 28.85
N GLY A 304 6.37 -62.67 29.18
CA GLY A 304 5.90 -62.68 30.57
C GLY A 304 5.55 -61.31 31.14
N GLY A 305 4.31 -61.00 31.25
CA GLY A 305 3.57 -61.17 32.50
C GLY A 305 3.02 -59.86 33.05
N ALA A 306 1.71 -59.79 33.01
CA ALA A 306 0.80 -59.39 34.08
C ALA A 306 0.84 -57.98 34.72
N ALA A 307 -0.20 -57.25 34.50
CA ALA A 307 -1.16 -56.61 35.41
C ALA A 307 -0.69 -56.20 36.81
N ILE A 308 -1.05 -55.02 37.23
CA ILE A 308 -2.09 -54.67 38.20
C ILE A 308 -2.10 -53.16 38.52
N SER A 309 -3.29 -52.68 38.67
CA SER A 309 -3.94 -51.56 39.29
C SER A 309 -3.33 -50.99 40.59
N GLY A 310 -3.66 -49.70 40.83
CA GLY A 310 -3.71 -49.07 42.16
C GLY A 310 -3.38 -47.59 42.10
N ALA A 311 -4.26 -46.71 42.09
CA ALA A 311 -4.98 -45.92 43.06
C ALA A 311 -4.13 -44.97 43.93
N ALA A 312 -4.51 -43.69 43.83
CA ALA A 312 -4.70 -42.68 44.87
C ALA A 312 -3.49 -42.12 45.68
N GLY A 313 -3.47 -40.80 45.81
CA GLY A 313 -2.96 -40.11 46.97
C GLY A 313 -2.28 -38.78 46.69
N ALA A 314 -2.98 -37.73 46.77
CA ALA A 314 -2.99 -36.50 47.53
C ALA A 314 -1.64 -35.83 47.95
N SER A 315 -1.64 -34.50 47.70
CA SER A 315 -1.20 -33.38 48.52
C SER A 315 0.33 -33.21 48.80
N GLY A 316 0.76 -31.96 48.57
CA GLY A 316 1.87 -31.38 49.30
C GLY A 316 2.54 -30.19 48.61
N ALA A 317 2.44 -29.08 49.25
CA ALA A 317 2.82 -27.72 48.93
C ALA A 317 4.31 -27.42 48.81
N ALA A 318 4.57 -26.29 48.17
CA ALA A 318 5.57 -25.25 48.42
C ALA A 318 7.05 -25.53 48.10
N GLY A 319 7.62 -24.61 47.32
CA GLY A 319 9.06 -24.39 47.28
C GLY A 319 9.48 -23.53 46.08
N ALA A 320 9.75 -22.28 46.32
CA ALA A 320 10.30 -21.31 45.38
C ALA A 320 11.75 -21.66 45.01
N SER A 321 12.16 -21.37 43.81
CA SER A 321 13.33 -20.57 43.38
C SER A 321 13.82 -20.96 42.00
N GLY A 322 13.86 -19.98 41.14
CA GLY A 322 14.79 -19.59 40.14
C GLY A 322 15.52 -20.64 39.29
N ALA A 323 15.16 -20.62 37.98
CA ALA A 323 16.17 -20.82 36.93
C ALA A 323 15.52 -20.39 35.59
N ALA A 324 16.25 -19.55 34.89
CA ALA A 324 15.97 -19.14 33.52
C ALA A 324 15.83 -20.35 32.59
N GLY A 325 14.64 -20.66 32.20
CA GLY A 325 14.31 -21.71 31.23
C GLY A 325 14.10 -21.08 29.85
N GLN A 326 15.06 -21.36 29.01
CA GLN A 326 15.08 -21.19 27.57
C GLN A 326 13.75 -21.69 26.98
N ALA A 327 12.87 -20.76 26.58
CA ALA A 327 11.59 -21.10 25.92
C ALA A 327 11.90 -21.66 24.53
N GLY A 328 11.65 -22.94 24.37
CA GLY A 328 11.70 -23.64 23.10
C GLY A 328 10.82 -22.94 22.07
N MET A 329 11.43 -22.55 20.97
CA MET A 329 10.75 -22.12 19.75
C MET A 329 9.99 -23.33 19.17
N GLY A 330 8.76 -23.53 19.62
CA GLY A 330 7.79 -24.38 18.95
C GLY A 330 7.50 -23.84 17.56
N GLY A 331 7.80 -24.64 16.55
CA GLY A 331 7.62 -24.31 15.14
C GLY A 331 6.22 -23.80 14.83
N ARG A 332 6.07 -22.51 14.69
CA ARG A 332 4.92 -21.90 14.02
C ARG A 332 5.13 -22.08 12.51
N ARG A 333 4.25 -22.87 11.89
CA ARG A 333 4.14 -22.91 10.42
C ARG A 333 4.08 -21.48 9.91
N ALA A 334 5.07 -21.09 9.11
CA ALA A 334 5.11 -19.82 8.42
C ALA A 334 3.95 -19.78 7.42
N GLY A 335 2.83 -19.22 7.86
CA GLY A 335 1.74 -18.80 6.97
C GLY A 335 2.16 -17.49 6.31
N GLY A 336 1.74 -17.25 5.06
CA GLY A 336 2.12 -16.14 4.20
C GLY A 336 2.06 -14.70 4.77
N GLY A 337 1.64 -14.51 6.02
CA GLY A 337 1.67 -13.22 6.71
C GLY A 337 3.01 -12.85 7.33
N ASP A 338 3.92 -13.82 7.49
CA ASP A 338 5.19 -13.61 8.19
C ASP A 338 6.27 -12.99 7.27
N LEU A 339 6.20 -13.28 5.98
CA LEU A 339 7.17 -12.81 4.99
C LEU A 339 7.12 -11.28 4.78
N SER A 340 5.94 -10.70 4.77
CA SER A 340 5.78 -9.25 4.58
C SER A 340 6.29 -8.44 5.75
N GLN A 341 6.05 -8.91 6.98
CA GLN A 341 6.59 -8.28 8.19
C GLN A 341 8.11 -8.42 8.25
N MET A 342 8.66 -9.54 7.76
CA MET A 342 10.08 -9.77 7.69
C MET A 342 10.74 -8.83 6.70
N ILE A 343 10.16 -8.63 5.52
CA ILE A 343 10.68 -7.75 4.47
C ILE A 343 10.72 -6.29 4.93
N GLY A 344 9.71 -5.82 5.65
CA GLY A 344 9.72 -4.48 6.22
C GLY A 344 10.88 -4.19 7.17
N ARG A 345 11.53 -5.24 7.70
CA ARG A 345 12.71 -5.14 8.58
C ARG A 345 14.05 -5.27 7.85
N LEU A 346 14.02 -5.61 6.54
CA LEU A 346 15.24 -5.71 5.76
C LEU A 346 15.87 -4.34 5.56
N PRO A 347 17.20 -4.27 5.46
CA PRO A 347 17.90 -3.03 5.16
C PRO A 347 17.44 -2.49 3.80
N THR A 348 17.31 -1.18 3.72
CA THR A 348 17.08 -0.48 2.45
C THR A 348 18.31 -0.58 1.56
N SER A 349 18.10 -0.65 0.26
CA SER A 349 19.15 -0.60 -0.76
C SER A 349 18.87 0.51 -1.77
N THR A 350 19.84 0.80 -2.61
CA THR A 350 19.70 1.79 -3.68
C THR A 350 20.04 1.14 -5.01
N LEU A 351 19.53 1.71 -6.11
CA LEU A 351 19.86 1.24 -7.46
C LEU A 351 21.37 1.26 -7.75
N ALA A 352 22.10 2.19 -7.13
CA ALA A 352 23.56 2.32 -7.31
C ALA A 352 24.35 1.10 -6.77
N GLU A 353 23.76 0.33 -5.88
CA GLU A 353 24.37 -0.89 -5.32
C GLU A 353 24.18 -2.11 -6.22
N LEU A 354 23.25 -2.04 -7.18
CA LEU A 354 22.92 -3.15 -8.07
C LEU A 354 23.85 -3.19 -9.27
N LYS A 355 24.14 -4.42 -9.71
CA LYS A 355 25.02 -4.67 -10.86
C LYS A 355 24.34 -5.63 -11.85
N SER A 356 24.76 -5.54 -13.10
CA SER A 356 24.41 -6.57 -14.08
C SER A 356 24.89 -7.94 -13.60
N GLY A 357 24.01 -8.93 -13.65
CA GLY A 357 24.23 -10.28 -13.13
C GLY A 357 23.60 -10.51 -11.75
N ASP A 358 23.25 -9.47 -11.00
CA ASP A 358 22.60 -9.63 -9.70
C ASP A 358 21.22 -10.26 -9.85
N ALA A 359 20.89 -11.14 -8.93
CA ALA A 359 19.55 -11.74 -8.83
C ALA A 359 18.62 -10.84 -8.05
N VAL A 360 17.46 -10.55 -8.63
CA VAL A 360 16.44 -9.74 -8.00
C VAL A 360 15.05 -10.34 -8.12
N MET A 361 14.21 -9.99 -7.16
CA MET A 361 12.77 -10.25 -7.21
C MET A 361 12.06 -8.90 -7.19
N VAL A 362 11.11 -8.71 -8.10
CA VAL A 362 10.40 -7.44 -8.26
C VAL A 362 8.90 -7.70 -8.28
N VAL A 363 8.19 -6.99 -7.43
CA VAL A 363 6.74 -6.79 -7.58
C VAL A 363 6.55 -5.52 -8.37
N ALA A 364 5.95 -5.63 -9.52
CA ALA A 364 5.77 -4.52 -10.44
C ALA A 364 4.31 -4.37 -10.84
N ASN A 365 3.95 -3.17 -11.27
CA ASN A 365 2.68 -2.88 -11.89
C ASN A 365 2.87 -2.71 -13.40
N GLU A 366 1.98 -3.33 -14.17
CA GLU A 366 1.90 -3.15 -15.62
C GLU A 366 1.09 -1.89 -15.95
N ALA A 367 1.62 -1.04 -16.83
CA ALA A 367 0.86 0.10 -17.35
C ALA A 367 -0.33 -0.37 -18.21
N SER A 368 -0.16 -1.50 -18.92
CA SER A 368 -1.17 -2.22 -19.69
C SER A 368 -0.83 -3.71 -19.72
N ALA A 369 -1.86 -4.54 -19.83
CA ALA A 369 -1.69 -6.00 -19.87
C ALA A 369 -0.72 -6.45 -20.97
N GLY A 370 0.32 -7.20 -20.57
CA GLY A 370 1.36 -7.70 -21.47
C GLY A 370 2.49 -6.73 -21.79
N SER A 371 2.53 -5.55 -21.15
CA SER A 371 3.64 -4.60 -21.28
C SER A 371 4.94 -5.21 -20.76
N THR A 372 6.04 -4.97 -21.47
CA THR A 372 7.39 -5.27 -20.99
C THR A 372 8.05 -4.11 -20.26
N THR A 373 7.38 -2.95 -20.24
CA THR A 373 7.76 -1.80 -19.40
C THR A 373 6.82 -1.77 -18.20
N VAL A 374 7.40 -1.87 -17.01
CA VAL A 374 6.66 -1.97 -15.75
C VAL A 374 7.25 -1.02 -14.71
N THR A 375 6.47 -0.68 -13.70
CA THR A 375 6.94 0.15 -12.58
C THR A 375 7.11 -0.72 -11.34
N ALA A 376 8.29 -0.70 -10.74
CA ALA A 376 8.56 -1.43 -9.52
C ALA A 376 7.78 -0.83 -8.35
N ILE A 377 7.13 -1.68 -7.59
CA ILE A 377 6.55 -1.36 -6.30
C ILE A 377 7.53 -1.75 -5.21
N THR A 378 8.03 -2.98 -5.29
CA THR A 378 9.05 -3.49 -4.38
C THR A 378 10.13 -4.20 -5.18
N LEU A 379 11.37 -3.94 -4.83
CA LEU A 379 12.55 -4.57 -5.39
C LEU A 379 13.36 -5.19 -4.26
N LEU A 380 13.59 -6.49 -4.33
CA LEU A 380 14.39 -7.23 -3.38
C LEU A 380 15.63 -7.79 -4.08
N SER A 381 16.81 -7.38 -3.61
CA SER A 381 18.12 -7.86 -4.06
C SER A 381 18.72 -8.86 -3.08
N GLY A 382 19.82 -9.53 -3.46
CA GLY A 382 20.49 -10.52 -2.61
C GLY A 382 19.74 -11.86 -2.54
N VAL A 383 18.97 -12.19 -3.55
CA VAL A 383 18.11 -13.39 -3.61
C VAL A 383 18.70 -14.54 -4.44
N GLU A 384 19.99 -14.48 -4.81
CA GLU A 384 20.63 -15.53 -5.59
C GLU A 384 20.46 -16.95 -4.99
N PRO A 385 20.63 -17.17 -3.69
CA PRO A 385 20.45 -18.51 -3.12
C PRO A 385 19.03 -19.04 -3.33
N ILE A 386 18.04 -18.16 -3.25
CA ILE A 386 16.63 -18.51 -3.40
C ILE A 386 16.32 -18.88 -4.85
N LEU A 387 16.80 -18.07 -5.81
CA LEU A 387 16.58 -18.33 -7.24
C LEU A 387 17.38 -19.53 -7.74
N THR A 388 18.54 -19.81 -7.15
CA THR A 388 19.33 -21.01 -7.43
C THR A 388 18.64 -22.27 -6.92
N ALA A 389 18.03 -22.22 -5.73
CA ALA A 389 17.27 -23.33 -5.16
C ALA A 389 15.95 -23.58 -5.92
N ASN A 390 15.38 -22.55 -6.54
CA ASN A 390 14.15 -22.66 -7.33
C ASN A 390 14.28 -21.96 -8.68
N PRO A 391 14.97 -22.59 -9.67
CA PRO A 391 15.27 -21.97 -10.97
C PRO A 391 14.05 -21.76 -11.87
N LYS A 392 12.89 -22.32 -11.51
CA LYS A 392 11.62 -22.06 -12.21
C LYS A 392 10.94 -20.77 -11.78
N GLY A 393 11.55 -20.02 -10.84
CA GLY A 393 11.14 -18.66 -10.48
C GLY A 393 9.77 -18.54 -9.83
N GLY A 394 9.21 -19.63 -9.35
CA GLY A 394 7.84 -19.66 -8.84
C GLY A 394 7.73 -19.40 -7.34
N MET A 395 8.35 -18.36 -6.81
CA MET A 395 7.92 -17.89 -5.49
C MET A 395 6.67 -17.04 -5.68
N ASP A 396 5.57 -17.49 -5.13
CA ASP A 396 4.33 -16.70 -5.10
C ASP A 396 4.52 -15.55 -4.10
N LEU A 397 4.89 -14.39 -4.63
CA LEU A 397 5.01 -13.15 -3.87
C LEU A 397 3.67 -12.44 -3.72
N SER A 398 2.57 -13.06 -4.15
CA SER A 398 1.24 -12.45 -4.12
C SER A 398 0.77 -12.11 -2.70
N GLY A 399 1.20 -12.88 -1.70
CA GLY A 399 0.98 -12.55 -0.30
C GLY A 399 1.80 -11.34 0.19
N TRP A 400 2.85 -10.97 -0.54
CA TRP A 400 3.77 -9.92 -0.18
C TRP A 400 3.33 -8.52 -0.67
N SER A 401 2.78 -8.42 -1.88
CA SER A 401 2.44 -7.13 -2.47
C SER A 401 1.27 -6.41 -1.79
N MET A 402 0.42 -7.11 -1.03
CA MET A 402 -0.81 -6.54 -0.48
C MET A 402 -1.06 -6.90 0.99
N SER A 403 -0.02 -7.23 1.78
CA SER A 403 -0.22 -7.66 3.16
C SER A 403 -0.48 -6.52 4.15
N SER A 404 -0.34 -5.29 3.75
CA SER A 404 -0.65 -4.14 4.58
C SER A 404 -2.05 -3.61 4.24
N GLY A 405 -3.01 -3.87 5.13
CA GLY A 405 -4.11 -2.96 5.35
C GLY A 405 -3.56 -1.55 5.63
N PRO A 406 -4.40 -0.53 5.88
CA PRO A 406 -3.93 0.82 6.11
C PRO A 406 -2.75 0.81 7.10
N SER A 407 -1.54 1.03 6.56
CA SER A 407 -0.32 1.12 7.36
C SER A 407 -0.32 2.49 8.02
N GLY A 408 -0.41 2.51 9.34
CA GLY A 408 -0.09 3.70 10.09
C GLY A 408 1.43 3.94 10.04
N GLU A 409 1.86 4.96 9.35
CA GLU A 409 3.09 5.70 9.59
C GLU A 409 2.76 7.03 10.23
#